data_3419e71fa34d7f63914979b19e6a5cdb
#
_entry.id   3419e71fa34d7f63914979b19e6a5cdb
#
_cell.length_a   1.000
_cell.length_b   1.000
_cell.length_c   1.000
_cell.angle_alpha   90.00
_cell.angle_beta   90.00
_cell.angle_gamma   90.00
#
_symmetry.space_group_name_H-M   'P 1'
#
loop_
_entity.id
_entity.type
_entity.pdbx_description
1 polymer ?
#
loop_
_entity_poly.entity_id
_entity_poly.type
_entity_poly.pdbx_seq_one_letter_code
_entity_poly.pdbx_strand_id
1 'polypeptide(L)'
;KVTFTVNGSVVTNSAVNVQNPNIGNSGYEDGWTGIAYTASVELTDTTANLSALTLNVSMPSGTTISGTCITANTDGSYTLNMTNSDKTITVTNGSMSRNYYMAVTKVGESITVSIRFNTDHASGSTQAESLQSKMRTASVGSTGTLYVTLSDSKTVMDALLAASSTAGFTVNYTNSSYGAYVTGIEGLNAGGAAGWMYKVNGVMPMTGAGNYTLQNGDTIVWGYVTSYNDSFE
;
A
#
# COMPACT_ATOMS: atom_id res chain seq x y z
N LYS A 1 -5.92 22.83 -0.01
CA LYS A 1 -6.30 21.41 -0.18
C LYS A 1 -5.85 20.97 -1.57
N VAL A 2 -5.24 19.79 -1.69
CA VAL A 2 -4.91 19.17 -2.98
C VAL A 2 -6.00 18.17 -3.34
N THR A 3 -6.50 18.24 -4.57
CA THR A 3 -7.47 17.26 -5.09
C THR A 3 -7.04 16.80 -6.47
N PHE A 4 -7.35 15.55 -6.79
CA PHE A 4 -7.03 14.92 -8.05
C PHE A 4 -8.30 14.43 -8.75
N THR A 5 -8.27 14.45 -10.08
CA THR A 5 -9.19 13.64 -10.90
C THR A 5 -8.38 12.83 -11.90
N VAL A 6 -8.79 11.61 -12.15
CA VAL A 6 -8.19 10.71 -13.16
C VAL A 6 -9.27 10.38 -14.18
N ASN A 7 -9.03 10.70 -15.45
CA ASN A 7 -10.02 10.59 -16.53
C ASN A 7 -11.38 11.18 -16.16
N GLY A 8 -11.39 12.32 -15.43
CA GLY A 8 -12.59 12.98 -14.95
C GLY A 8 -13.20 12.41 -13.66
N SER A 9 -12.77 11.24 -13.21
CA SER A 9 -13.25 10.63 -11.96
C SER A 9 -12.50 11.21 -10.75
N VAL A 10 -13.25 11.56 -9.69
CA VAL A 10 -12.67 12.15 -8.46
C VAL A 10 -11.90 11.09 -7.70
N VAL A 11 -10.66 11.43 -7.32
CA VAL A 11 -9.78 10.58 -6.50
C VAL A 11 -10.11 10.78 -5.02
N THR A 12 -10.28 9.70 -4.32
CA THR A 12 -10.42 9.69 -2.86
C THR A 12 -9.03 9.68 -2.21
N ASN A 13 -8.73 10.72 -1.43
CA ASN A 13 -7.50 10.80 -0.66
C ASN A 13 -7.77 10.37 0.78
N SER A 14 -7.19 9.26 1.19
CA SER A 14 -7.21 8.78 2.56
C SER A 14 -5.88 9.11 3.21
N ALA A 15 -5.90 9.97 4.25
CA ALA A 15 -4.71 10.29 5.02
C ALA A 15 -4.16 9.02 5.67
N VAL A 16 -2.87 8.85 5.53
CA VAL A 16 -2.13 7.81 6.19
C VAL A 16 -1.71 8.30 7.56
N ASN A 17 -2.03 7.53 8.57
CA ASN A 17 -1.61 7.83 9.93
C ASN A 17 -0.12 7.53 10.09
N VAL A 18 0.72 8.53 9.87
CA VAL A 18 2.13 8.43 10.19
C VAL A 18 2.30 8.74 11.67
N GLN A 19 2.27 7.73 12.51
CA GLN A 19 2.86 7.88 13.83
C GLN A 19 4.38 7.99 13.65
N ASN A 20 4.90 9.21 13.68
CA ASN A 20 6.32 9.40 13.89
C ASN A 20 6.57 9.26 15.41
N PRO A 21 7.26 8.20 15.86
CA PRO A 21 7.53 8.00 17.27
C PRO A 21 8.40 9.09 17.89
N ASN A 22 9.04 9.93 17.09
CA ASN A 22 9.92 11.01 17.52
C ASN A 22 9.26 12.39 17.56
N ILE A 23 8.02 12.51 17.12
CA ILE A 23 7.25 13.75 17.19
C ILE A 23 6.00 13.41 17.99
N GLY A 24 5.93 13.89 19.23
CA GLY A 24 4.81 13.61 20.15
C GLY A 24 3.45 13.65 19.45
N ASN A 25 2.45 13.04 20.05
CA ASN A 25 1.11 12.71 19.54
C ASN A 25 0.26 13.83 18.88
N SER A 26 0.84 14.90 18.43
CA SER A 26 0.19 16.03 17.73
C SER A 26 0.25 15.90 16.19
N GLY A 27 0.38 14.71 15.66
CA GLY A 27 0.89 14.35 14.37
C GLY A 27 0.04 14.59 13.11
N TYR A 28 -1.06 15.34 13.12
CA TYR A 28 -1.88 15.55 11.92
C TYR A 28 -2.18 17.02 11.65
N GLU A 29 -1.25 17.87 11.93
CA GLU A 29 -1.42 19.26 11.57
C GLU A 29 -1.12 19.47 10.07
N ASP A 30 -2.00 20.21 9.40
CA ASP A 30 -1.70 20.82 8.12
C ASP A 30 -0.35 21.52 8.20
N GLY A 31 0.64 21.03 7.46
CA GLY A 31 1.96 21.63 7.42
C GLY A 31 3.13 20.70 7.74
N TRP A 32 2.86 19.43 8.07
CA TRP A 32 3.94 18.49 8.35
C TRP A 32 4.53 17.88 7.08
N THR A 33 5.88 17.94 6.97
CA THR A 33 6.63 17.31 5.89
C THR A 33 6.60 15.79 6.02
N GLY A 34 6.35 15.09 4.92
CA GLY A 34 6.36 13.62 4.89
C GLY A 34 5.02 12.96 5.19
N ILE A 35 3.92 13.72 5.28
CA ILE A 35 2.58 13.09 5.33
C ILE A 35 2.34 12.35 4.02
N ALA A 36 1.94 11.09 4.13
CA ALA A 36 1.56 10.26 3.02
C ALA A 36 0.04 10.08 2.94
N TYR A 37 -0.48 9.94 1.74
CA TYR A 37 -1.89 9.65 1.45
C TYR A 37 -1.97 8.49 0.49
N THR A 38 -3.00 7.67 0.63
CA THR A 38 -3.46 6.81 -0.47
C THR A 38 -4.45 7.62 -1.29
N ALA A 39 -4.18 7.73 -2.59
CA ALA A 39 -5.03 8.44 -3.54
C ALA A 39 -5.64 7.41 -4.50
N SER A 40 -6.87 6.98 -4.23
CA SER A 40 -7.51 5.85 -4.93
C SER A 40 -8.70 6.30 -5.77
N VAL A 41 -8.87 5.66 -6.92
CA VAL A 41 -10.03 5.81 -7.79
C VAL A 41 -10.30 4.51 -8.56
N GLU A 42 -11.56 4.14 -8.67
CA GLU A 42 -12.00 3.07 -9.54
C GLU A 42 -12.67 3.69 -10.77
N LEU A 43 -12.12 3.41 -11.96
CA LEU A 43 -12.62 3.92 -13.23
C LEU A 43 -13.79 3.06 -13.72
N THR A 44 -14.85 3.70 -14.13
CA THR A 44 -16.01 3.02 -14.79
C THR A 44 -15.70 2.62 -16.23
N ASP A 45 -14.74 3.30 -16.88
CA ASP A 45 -14.25 2.93 -18.20
C ASP A 45 -13.28 1.74 -18.10
N THR A 46 -13.79 0.55 -18.39
CA THR A 46 -13.00 -0.69 -18.37
C THR A 46 -11.97 -0.77 -19.49
N THR A 47 -12.03 0.12 -20.49
CA THR A 47 -11.09 0.19 -21.62
C THR A 47 -9.96 1.20 -21.40
N ALA A 48 -10.00 1.97 -20.29
CA ALA A 48 -9.02 2.99 -19.97
C ALA A 48 -7.58 2.42 -20.04
N ASN A 49 -6.69 3.14 -20.71
CA ASN A 49 -5.28 2.78 -20.81
C ASN A 49 -4.52 3.23 -19.56
N LEU A 50 -4.19 2.29 -18.68
CA LEU A 50 -3.49 2.58 -17.42
C LEU A 50 -2.08 3.15 -17.60
N SER A 51 -1.47 3.07 -18.79
CA SER A 51 -0.16 3.70 -19.07
C SER A 51 -0.27 5.17 -19.50
N ALA A 52 -1.49 5.66 -19.78
CA ALA A 52 -1.71 7.00 -20.32
C ALA A 52 -3.06 7.59 -19.87
N LEU A 53 -3.24 7.71 -18.55
CA LEU A 53 -4.43 8.33 -17.95
C LEU A 53 -4.26 9.85 -17.88
N THR A 54 -5.35 10.59 -17.99
CA THR A 54 -5.33 12.04 -17.76
C THR A 54 -5.50 12.35 -16.29
N LEU A 55 -4.48 12.96 -15.67
CA LEU A 55 -4.52 13.44 -14.30
C LEU A 55 -4.68 14.94 -14.28
N ASN A 56 -5.73 15.45 -13.66
CA ASN A 56 -5.87 16.87 -13.33
C ASN A 56 -5.66 17.06 -11.82
N VAL A 57 -4.95 18.13 -11.47
CA VAL A 57 -4.60 18.46 -10.09
C VAL A 57 -5.07 19.87 -9.77
N SER A 58 -5.89 19.99 -8.73
CA SER A 58 -6.21 21.29 -8.15
C SER A 58 -5.40 21.46 -6.88
N MET A 59 -4.61 22.53 -6.81
CA MET A 59 -3.70 22.79 -5.71
C MET A 59 -3.55 24.28 -5.45
N PRO A 60 -3.15 24.70 -4.23
CA PRO A 60 -2.92 26.11 -3.90
C PRO A 60 -1.81 26.74 -4.77
N SER A 61 -1.85 28.06 -4.92
CA SER A 61 -0.79 28.81 -5.61
C SER A 61 0.58 28.56 -4.97
N GLY A 62 1.63 28.50 -5.79
CA GLY A 62 2.99 28.23 -5.32
C GLY A 62 3.28 26.76 -5.00
N THR A 63 2.34 25.88 -5.31
CA THR A 63 2.52 24.43 -5.13
C THR A 63 3.11 23.83 -6.40
N THR A 64 4.05 22.89 -6.23
CA THR A 64 4.65 22.10 -7.32
C THR A 64 4.31 20.62 -7.11
N ILE A 65 4.34 19.86 -8.20
CA ILE A 65 4.06 18.43 -8.22
C ILE A 65 5.18 17.71 -8.98
N SER A 66 5.58 16.54 -8.49
CA SER A 66 6.58 15.67 -9.11
C SER A 66 6.25 14.20 -8.87
N GLY A 67 6.81 13.34 -9.68
CA GLY A 67 6.68 11.89 -9.56
C GLY A 67 7.14 11.20 -10.84
N THR A 68 7.66 9.97 -10.73
CA THR A 68 8.12 9.20 -11.90
C THR A 68 6.95 8.67 -12.74
N CYS A 69 5.76 8.57 -12.14
CA CYS A 69 4.54 8.10 -12.80
C CYS A 69 3.77 9.22 -13.53
N ILE A 70 4.21 10.47 -13.47
CA ILE A 70 3.53 11.60 -14.11
C ILE A 70 4.43 12.33 -15.10
N THR A 71 3.84 12.82 -16.19
CA THR A 71 4.48 13.70 -17.17
C THR A 71 3.57 14.89 -17.42
N ALA A 72 4.11 16.13 -17.29
CA ALA A 72 3.34 17.34 -17.51
C ALA A 72 2.93 17.49 -18.99
N ASN A 73 1.70 17.90 -19.23
CA ASN A 73 1.15 18.21 -20.53
C ASN A 73 1.11 19.74 -20.74
N THR A 74 0.99 20.16 -21.99
CA THR A 74 0.96 21.59 -22.37
C THR A 74 -0.32 22.31 -21.94
N ASP A 75 -1.40 21.57 -21.64
CA ASP A 75 -2.70 22.08 -21.20
C ASP A 75 -2.81 22.25 -19.68
N GLY A 76 -1.74 21.95 -18.94
CA GLY A 76 -1.71 22.03 -17.47
C GLY A 76 -2.18 20.75 -16.77
N SER A 77 -2.60 19.72 -17.51
CA SER A 77 -2.83 18.38 -17.00
C SER A 77 -1.53 17.58 -16.93
N TYR A 78 -1.63 16.34 -16.46
CA TYR A 78 -0.52 15.39 -16.46
C TYR A 78 -0.98 14.08 -17.12
N THR A 79 -0.07 13.41 -17.80
CA THR A 79 -0.22 12.00 -18.15
C THR A 79 0.22 11.17 -16.97
N LEU A 80 -0.67 10.34 -16.43
CA LEU A 80 -0.40 9.41 -15.33
C LEU A 80 -0.19 7.99 -15.90
N ASN A 81 0.97 7.42 -15.61
CA ASN A 81 1.33 6.07 -15.99
C ASN A 81 1.31 5.14 -14.76
N MET A 82 0.26 4.32 -14.65
CA MET A 82 0.07 3.36 -13.56
C MET A 82 0.83 2.05 -13.77
N THR A 83 1.56 1.88 -14.88
CA THR A 83 2.43 0.72 -15.10
C THR A 83 3.82 0.90 -14.52
N ASN A 84 4.18 2.12 -14.05
CA ASN A 84 5.42 2.36 -13.34
C ASN A 84 5.43 1.62 -11.98
N SER A 85 6.61 1.18 -11.56
CA SER A 85 6.80 0.54 -10.25
C SER A 85 6.58 1.52 -9.10
N ASP A 86 7.08 2.77 -9.25
CA ASP A 86 6.81 3.85 -8.29
C ASP A 86 5.60 4.67 -8.77
N LYS A 87 4.55 4.65 -7.98
CA LYS A 87 3.27 5.34 -8.23
C LYS A 87 3.08 6.52 -7.27
N THR A 88 4.18 7.02 -6.72
CA THR A 88 4.16 8.14 -5.77
C THR A 88 4.17 9.47 -6.49
N ILE A 89 3.26 10.34 -6.09
CA ILE A 89 3.24 11.75 -6.46
C ILE A 89 3.60 12.56 -5.23
N THR A 90 4.62 13.41 -5.34
CA THR A 90 5.01 14.35 -4.28
C THR A 90 4.51 15.74 -4.63
N VAL A 91 3.78 16.35 -3.71
CA VAL A 91 3.28 17.72 -3.80
C VAL A 91 4.01 18.57 -2.78
N THR A 92 4.63 19.68 -3.22
CA THR A 92 5.47 20.55 -2.40
C THR A 92 4.98 21.99 -2.44
N ASN A 93 4.86 22.62 -1.28
CA ASN A 93 4.57 24.05 -1.14
C ASN A 93 5.51 24.65 -0.08
N GLY A 94 6.44 25.47 -0.52
CA GLY A 94 7.52 25.98 0.33
C GLY A 94 8.37 24.86 0.91
N SER A 95 8.46 24.77 2.22
CA SER A 95 9.20 23.71 2.95
C SER A 95 8.36 22.45 3.23
N MET A 96 7.07 22.46 2.87
CA MET A 96 6.15 21.35 3.15
C MET A 96 6.05 20.43 1.94
N SER A 97 6.06 19.12 2.17
CA SER A 97 5.80 18.12 1.12
C SER A 97 4.84 17.04 1.61
N ARG A 98 4.08 16.48 0.67
CA ARG A 98 3.14 15.39 0.90
C ARG A 98 3.26 14.38 -0.23
N ASN A 99 3.28 13.11 0.14
CA ASN A 99 3.31 12.00 -0.81
C ASN A 99 1.91 11.42 -0.98
N TYR A 100 1.53 11.19 -2.24
CA TYR A 100 0.28 10.56 -2.63
C TYR A 100 0.60 9.27 -3.38
N TYR A 101 0.27 8.15 -2.80
CA TYR A 101 0.39 6.83 -3.45
C TYR A 101 -0.85 6.62 -4.31
N MET A 102 -0.66 6.71 -5.63
CA MET A 102 -1.76 6.57 -6.59
C MET A 102 -2.19 5.12 -6.73
N ALA A 103 -3.51 4.89 -6.67
CA ALA A 103 -4.12 3.59 -6.88
C ALA A 103 -5.32 3.74 -7.81
N VAL A 104 -5.16 3.31 -9.05
CA VAL A 104 -6.22 3.37 -10.09
C VAL A 104 -6.59 1.94 -10.49
N THR A 105 -7.85 1.58 -10.29
CA THR A 105 -8.42 0.31 -10.73
C THR A 105 -9.58 0.54 -11.69
N LYS A 106 -10.04 -0.52 -12.36
CA LYS A 106 -11.23 -0.48 -13.22
C LYS A 106 -12.33 -1.33 -12.60
N VAL A 107 -13.58 -0.89 -12.77
CA VAL A 107 -14.75 -1.63 -12.28
C VAL A 107 -14.77 -3.03 -12.87
N GLY A 108 -15.00 -4.03 -12.01
CA GLY A 108 -15.08 -5.44 -12.40
C GLY A 108 -13.77 -6.05 -12.88
N GLU A 109 -12.65 -5.32 -12.87
CA GLU A 109 -11.34 -5.87 -13.20
C GLU A 109 -10.76 -6.61 -12.01
N SER A 110 -10.43 -7.88 -12.21
CA SER A 110 -9.63 -8.62 -11.25
C SER A 110 -8.16 -8.25 -11.40
N ILE A 111 -7.49 -8.10 -10.27
CA ILE A 111 -6.03 -7.94 -10.21
C ILE A 111 -5.40 -9.20 -9.65
N THR A 112 -4.19 -9.51 -10.09
CA THR A 112 -3.37 -10.57 -9.50
C THR A 112 -2.14 -9.92 -8.90
N VAL A 113 -1.88 -10.23 -7.62
CA VAL A 113 -0.73 -9.71 -6.87
C VAL A 113 0.05 -10.88 -6.27
N SER A 114 1.33 -10.67 -6.00
CA SER A 114 2.15 -11.64 -5.28
C SER A 114 2.27 -11.25 -3.81
N ILE A 115 2.27 -12.26 -2.93
CA ILE A 115 2.42 -12.08 -1.49
C ILE A 115 3.38 -13.11 -0.92
N ARG A 116 4.31 -12.66 -0.09
CA ARG A 116 5.22 -13.51 0.69
C ARG A 116 5.47 -12.95 2.07
N PHE A 117 6.08 -13.75 2.92
CA PHE A 117 6.40 -13.38 4.30
C PHE A 117 7.90 -13.45 4.56
N ASN A 118 8.43 -12.44 5.24
CA ASN A 118 9.74 -12.48 5.86
C ASN A 118 9.56 -12.65 7.38
N THR A 119 10.14 -13.71 7.91
CA THR A 119 10.08 -14.04 9.35
C THR A 119 11.47 -14.18 9.94
N ASP A 120 12.49 -13.54 9.35
CA ASP A 120 13.90 -13.67 9.75
C ASP A 120 14.11 -13.24 11.21
N HIS A 121 13.37 -12.21 11.67
CA HIS A 121 13.42 -11.73 13.06
C HIS A 121 12.67 -12.64 14.07
N ALA A 122 11.97 -13.67 13.58
CA ALA A 122 11.37 -14.73 14.39
C ALA A 122 11.93 -16.12 14.06
N SER A 123 13.12 -16.18 13.47
CA SER A 123 13.80 -17.41 13.07
C SER A 123 13.90 -18.40 14.24
N GLY A 124 13.58 -19.66 13.97
CA GLY A 124 13.55 -20.73 14.98
C GLY A 124 12.29 -20.81 15.84
N SER A 125 11.32 -19.91 15.65
CA SER A 125 10.01 -20.08 16.26
C SER A 125 9.15 -21.08 15.47
N THR A 126 8.40 -21.93 16.17
CA THR A 126 7.49 -22.90 15.53
C THR A 126 6.42 -22.23 14.69
N GLN A 127 6.00 -21.05 15.06
CA GLN A 127 5.01 -20.25 14.33
C GLN A 127 5.57 -19.73 12.99
N ALA A 128 6.82 -19.21 12.99
CA ALA A 128 7.48 -18.78 11.75
C ALA A 128 7.69 -19.96 10.80
N GLU A 129 8.15 -21.10 11.32
CA GLU A 129 8.34 -22.32 10.54
C GLU A 129 7.02 -22.84 9.97
N SER A 130 5.94 -22.81 10.76
CA SER A 130 4.59 -23.19 10.33
C SER A 130 4.11 -22.31 9.17
N LEU A 131 4.20 -20.97 9.32
CA LEU A 131 3.81 -20.03 8.28
C LEU A 131 4.59 -20.26 6.98
N GLN A 132 5.92 -20.37 7.07
CA GLN A 132 6.77 -20.60 5.91
C GLN A 132 6.49 -21.95 5.25
N SER A 133 6.20 -22.99 6.02
CA SER A 133 5.83 -24.31 5.50
C SER A 133 4.51 -24.27 4.75
N LYS A 134 3.49 -23.62 5.31
CA LYS A 134 2.17 -23.45 4.67
C LYS A 134 2.28 -22.67 3.36
N MET A 135 3.06 -21.58 3.36
CA MET A 135 3.28 -20.78 2.17
C MET A 135 4.01 -21.57 1.09
N ARG A 136 5.06 -22.32 1.42
CA ARG A 136 5.74 -23.20 0.44
C ARG A 136 4.83 -24.29 -0.10
N THR A 137 4.01 -24.89 0.73
CA THR A 137 3.07 -25.94 0.31
C THR A 137 2.03 -25.41 -0.67
N ALA A 138 1.52 -24.21 -0.44
CA ALA A 138 0.49 -23.60 -1.26
C ALA A 138 1.04 -22.92 -2.53
N SER A 139 2.33 -22.59 -2.57
CA SER A 139 2.94 -21.86 -3.71
C SER A 139 3.43 -22.80 -4.81
N VAL A 140 3.34 -22.32 -6.07
CA VAL A 140 3.89 -23.04 -7.22
C VAL A 140 5.40 -23.15 -7.09
N GLY A 141 5.92 -24.35 -7.23
CA GLY A 141 7.36 -24.62 -7.13
C GLY A 141 7.92 -24.46 -5.70
N SER A 142 7.04 -24.45 -4.66
CA SER A 142 7.43 -24.32 -3.26
C SER A 142 8.28 -23.07 -2.95
N THR A 143 8.04 -21.99 -3.67
CA THR A 143 8.82 -20.73 -3.57
C THR A 143 8.51 -19.93 -2.30
N GLY A 144 7.37 -20.21 -1.64
CA GLY A 144 6.86 -19.40 -0.53
C GLY A 144 6.19 -18.10 -0.97
N THR A 145 6.06 -17.86 -2.27
CA THR A 145 5.32 -16.72 -2.83
C THR A 145 4.01 -17.19 -3.42
N LEU A 146 2.90 -16.64 -2.96
CA LEU A 146 1.57 -16.88 -3.51
C LEU A 146 1.18 -15.77 -4.48
N TYR A 147 0.43 -16.15 -5.52
CA TYR A 147 -0.28 -15.22 -6.39
C TYR A 147 -1.75 -15.30 -6.04
N VAL A 148 -2.33 -14.18 -5.63
CA VAL A 148 -3.74 -14.07 -5.25
C VAL A 148 -4.47 -13.14 -6.21
N THR A 149 -5.69 -13.53 -6.59
CA THR A 149 -6.55 -12.74 -7.46
C THR A 149 -7.65 -12.09 -6.63
N LEU A 150 -7.81 -10.78 -6.79
CA LEU A 150 -8.79 -9.95 -6.10
C LEU A 150 -9.72 -9.31 -7.12
N SER A 151 -11.03 -9.43 -6.93
CA SER A 151 -12.03 -8.90 -7.86
C SER A 151 -12.81 -7.71 -7.30
N ASP A 152 -13.23 -7.76 -6.05
CA ASP A 152 -14.10 -6.73 -5.45
C ASP A 152 -13.29 -5.67 -4.72
N SER A 153 -12.81 -6.00 -3.54
CA SER A 153 -11.90 -5.15 -2.77
C SER A 153 -10.46 -5.53 -3.06
N LYS A 154 -9.58 -4.55 -3.24
CA LYS A 154 -8.22 -4.75 -3.75
C LYS A 154 -7.19 -4.14 -2.81
N THR A 155 -7.35 -4.35 -1.50
CA THR A 155 -6.42 -3.83 -0.51
C THR A 155 -5.33 -4.84 -0.14
N VAL A 156 -4.27 -4.38 0.50
CA VAL A 156 -3.23 -5.27 1.07
C VAL A 156 -3.84 -6.24 2.08
N MET A 157 -4.86 -5.80 2.83
CA MET A 157 -5.56 -6.67 3.77
C MET A 157 -6.35 -7.77 3.07
N ASP A 158 -7.02 -7.44 1.95
CA ASP A 158 -7.74 -8.45 1.16
C ASP A 158 -6.78 -9.48 0.56
N ALA A 159 -5.61 -9.05 0.10
CA ALA A 159 -4.57 -9.96 -0.37
C ALA A 159 -4.06 -10.88 0.74
N LEU A 160 -3.88 -10.36 1.96
CA LEU A 160 -3.48 -11.15 3.12
C LEU A 160 -4.53 -12.20 3.48
N LEU A 161 -5.81 -11.82 3.48
CA LEU A 161 -6.92 -12.74 3.78
C LEU A 161 -7.10 -13.80 2.68
N ALA A 162 -6.94 -13.43 1.42
CA ALA A 162 -6.96 -14.37 0.29
C ALA A 162 -5.80 -15.39 0.38
N ALA A 163 -4.61 -14.92 0.72
CA ALA A 163 -3.45 -15.79 0.95
C ALA A 163 -3.66 -16.71 2.15
N SER A 164 -4.23 -16.20 3.24
CA SER A 164 -4.61 -16.98 4.43
C SER A 164 -5.58 -18.10 4.06
N SER A 165 -6.62 -17.79 3.30
CA SER A 165 -7.58 -18.80 2.82
C SER A 165 -6.93 -19.86 1.95
N THR A 166 -5.99 -19.47 1.09
CA THR A 166 -5.31 -20.38 0.14
C THR A 166 -4.30 -21.28 0.86
N ALA A 167 -3.48 -20.72 1.76
CA ALA A 167 -2.40 -21.45 2.41
C ALA A 167 -2.81 -22.06 3.77
N GLY A 168 -3.97 -21.69 4.32
CA GLY A 168 -4.48 -22.25 5.58
C GLY A 168 -3.76 -21.73 6.83
N PHE A 169 -3.21 -20.50 6.80
CA PHE A 169 -2.69 -19.85 8.00
C PHE A 169 -3.73 -18.91 8.63
N THR A 170 -3.54 -18.58 9.91
CA THR A 170 -4.47 -17.70 10.63
C THR A 170 -4.01 -16.25 10.60
N VAL A 171 -4.98 -15.31 10.53
CA VAL A 171 -4.74 -13.86 10.61
C VAL A 171 -5.62 -13.28 11.72
N ASN A 172 -5.00 -12.62 12.68
CA ASN A 172 -5.68 -11.85 13.71
C ASN A 172 -5.49 -10.36 13.42
N TYR A 173 -6.56 -9.59 13.47
CA TYR A 173 -6.51 -8.14 13.24
C TYR A 173 -7.62 -7.43 14.02
N THR A 174 -7.43 -6.13 14.21
CA THR A 174 -8.43 -5.23 14.78
C THR A 174 -8.74 -4.11 13.80
N ASN A 175 -9.98 -3.68 13.77
CA ASN A 175 -10.39 -2.51 12.99
C ASN A 175 -10.43 -1.29 13.88
N SER A 176 -9.87 -0.20 13.37
CA SER A 176 -9.91 1.11 14.01
C SER A 176 -10.30 2.18 12.99
N SER A 177 -10.44 3.43 13.44
CA SER A 177 -10.61 4.58 12.55
C SER A 177 -9.45 4.77 11.55
N TYR A 178 -8.31 4.12 11.80
CA TYR A 178 -7.10 4.16 10.98
C TYR A 178 -6.96 2.95 10.03
N GLY A 179 -7.98 2.10 9.96
CA GLY A 179 -8.00 0.89 9.14
C GLY A 179 -7.70 -0.38 9.93
N ALA A 180 -7.51 -1.48 9.21
CA ALA A 180 -7.18 -2.78 9.78
C ALA A 180 -5.71 -2.81 10.24
N TYR A 181 -5.51 -3.18 11.51
CA TYR A 181 -4.20 -3.44 12.11
C TYR A 181 -4.04 -4.94 12.37
N VAL A 182 -3.03 -5.54 11.76
CA VAL A 182 -2.73 -6.97 11.92
C VAL A 182 -2.04 -7.18 13.26
N THR A 183 -2.71 -7.91 14.13
CA THR A 183 -2.23 -8.22 15.49
C THR A 183 -1.52 -9.56 15.58
N GLY A 184 -1.66 -10.42 14.57
CA GLY A 184 -0.97 -11.70 14.53
C GLY A 184 -1.19 -12.45 13.22
N ILE A 185 -0.16 -13.17 12.78
CA ILE A 185 -0.24 -14.11 11.67
C ILE A 185 0.36 -15.43 12.13
N GLU A 186 -0.38 -16.54 12.00
CA GLU A 186 0.00 -17.90 12.41
C GLU A 186 0.55 -17.98 13.83
N GLY A 187 -0.03 -17.20 14.75
CA GLY A 187 0.38 -17.18 16.16
C GLY A 187 1.62 -16.33 16.47
N LEU A 188 2.28 -15.74 15.47
CA LEU A 188 3.25 -14.65 15.69
C LEU A 188 2.48 -13.37 15.97
N ASN A 189 2.38 -13.01 17.23
CA ASN A 189 1.56 -11.91 17.70
C ASN A 189 2.37 -10.62 17.86
N ALA A 190 1.74 -9.48 17.57
CA ALA A 190 2.29 -8.17 17.88
C ALA A 190 2.29 -7.95 19.40
N GLY A 191 3.32 -7.27 19.90
CA GLY A 191 3.42 -6.89 21.31
C GLY A 191 4.73 -6.17 21.63
N GLY A 192 4.66 -5.12 22.43
CA GLY A 192 5.83 -4.25 22.67
C GLY A 192 6.28 -3.56 21.39
N ALA A 193 7.54 -3.77 20.99
CA ALA A 193 8.09 -3.29 19.72
C ALA A 193 7.93 -4.30 18.57
N ALA A 194 7.45 -5.52 18.85
CA ALA A 194 7.27 -6.54 17.85
C ALA A 194 5.93 -6.41 17.14
N GLY A 195 5.92 -6.70 15.83
CA GLY A 195 4.69 -6.63 15.06
C GLY A 195 4.87 -6.94 13.57
N TRP A 196 3.78 -6.84 12.85
CA TRP A 196 3.74 -7.06 11.42
C TRP A 196 3.75 -5.74 10.66
N MET A 197 4.69 -5.62 9.75
CA MET A 197 4.82 -4.51 8.81
C MET A 197 4.71 -5.06 7.38
N TYR A 198 4.38 -4.20 6.41
CA TYR A 198 4.33 -4.63 5.02
C TYR A 198 5.01 -3.64 4.08
N LYS A 199 5.50 -4.16 2.97
CA LYS A 199 5.99 -3.40 1.82
C LYS A 199 5.18 -3.75 0.59
N VAL A 200 4.96 -2.78 -0.27
CA VAL A 200 4.44 -2.98 -1.62
C VAL A 200 5.49 -2.49 -2.59
N ASN A 201 5.91 -3.36 -3.52
CA ASN A 201 6.97 -3.07 -4.49
C ASN A 201 8.28 -2.58 -3.84
N GLY A 202 8.62 -3.16 -2.69
CA GLY A 202 9.82 -2.81 -1.93
C GLY A 202 9.71 -1.54 -1.08
N VAL A 203 8.61 -0.79 -1.18
CA VAL A 203 8.36 0.44 -0.41
C VAL A 203 7.43 0.14 0.76
N MET A 204 7.76 0.63 1.95
CA MET A 204 6.89 0.55 3.12
C MET A 204 5.88 1.71 3.08
N PRO A 205 4.59 1.44 2.81
CA PRO A 205 3.59 2.50 2.85
C PRO A 205 3.32 2.93 4.29
N MET A 206 3.07 4.21 4.46
CA MET A 206 2.72 4.77 5.76
C MET A 206 1.21 4.70 6.00
N THR A 207 0.56 3.58 5.65
CA THR A 207 -0.89 3.36 5.80
C THR A 207 -1.20 1.96 6.31
N GLY A 208 -2.36 1.80 6.96
CA GLY A 208 -2.87 0.48 7.33
C GLY A 208 -3.19 -0.38 6.10
N ALA A 209 -3.05 -1.68 6.25
CA ALA A 209 -3.23 -2.64 5.15
C ALA A 209 -4.62 -2.60 4.50
N GLY A 210 -5.66 -2.24 5.26
CA GLY A 210 -7.01 -2.06 4.74
C GLY A 210 -7.24 -0.78 3.94
N ASN A 211 -6.29 0.16 3.97
CA ASN A 211 -6.40 1.46 3.30
C ASN A 211 -5.47 1.58 2.07
N TYR A 212 -4.58 0.62 1.85
CA TYR A 212 -3.72 0.61 0.68
C TYR A 212 -4.36 -0.19 -0.45
N THR A 213 -4.72 0.49 -1.53
CA THR A 213 -5.29 -0.14 -2.73
C THR A 213 -4.20 -0.62 -3.66
N LEU A 214 -4.24 -1.89 -4.00
CA LEU A 214 -3.29 -2.59 -4.86
C LEU A 214 -3.60 -2.40 -6.34
N GLN A 215 -2.57 -2.59 -7.16
CA GLN A 215 -2.64 -2.65 -8.61
C GLN A 215 -2.27 -4.05 -9.11
N ASN A 216 -2.70 -4.37 -10.33
CA ASN A 216 -2.31 -5.62 -10.95
C ASN A 216 -0.78 -5.72 -11.07
N GLY A 217 -0.22 -6.84 -10.63
CA GLY A 217 1.21 -7.09 -10.62
C GLY A 217 1.98 -6.59 -9.40
N ASP A 218 1.31 -5.94 -8.43
CA ASP A 218 1.97 -5.51 -7.19
C ASP A 218 2.56 -6.71 -6.42
N THR A 219 3.70 -6.46 -5.78
CA THR A 219 4.39 -7.44 -4.92
C THR A 219 4.29 -7.00 -3.47
N ILE A 220 3.81 -7.89 -2.61
CA ILE A 220 3.60 -7.63 -1.19
C ILE A 220 4.57 -8.49 -0.38
N VAL A 221 5.28 -7.87 0.52
CA VAL A 221 6.10 -8.56 1.53
C VAL A 221 5.60 -8.17 2.92
N TRP A 222 5.12 -9.14 3.67
CA TRP A 222 4.86 -8.98 5.09
C TRP A 222 6.09 -9.39 5.88
N GLY A 223 6.59 -8.50 6.74
CA GLY A 223 7.72 -8.73 7.63
C GLY A 223 7.30 -8.73 9.09
N TYR A 224 7.72 -9.75 9.83
CA TYR A 224 7.65 -9.72 11.29
C TYR A 224 8.90 -9.04 11.82
N VAL A 225 8.73 -7.96 12.55
CA VAL A 225 9.80 -7.16 13.15
C VAL A 225 9.74 -7.29 14.67
N THR A 226 10.88 -7.20 15.34
CA THR A 226 10.99 -7.23 16.80
C THR A 226 11.48 -5.90 17.36
N SER A 227 11.92 -5.02 16.48
CA SER A 227 12.39 -3.66 16.79
C SER A 227 11.95 -2.69 15.69
N TYR A 228 11.80 -1.43 16.02
CA TYR A 228 11.51 -0.35 15.05
C TYR A 228 12.63 -0.12 14.02
N ASN A 229 13.84 -0.64 14.28
CA ASN A 229 14.98 -0.54 13.38
C ASN A 229 15.16 -1.77 12.48
N ASP A 230 14.31 -2.79 12.64
CA ASP A 230 14.40 -3.98 11.84
C ASP A 230 14.00 -3.70 10.39
N SER A 231 14.76 -4.24 9.45
CA SER A 231 14.45 -4.23 8.03
C SER A 231 14.08 -5.64 7.56
N PHE A 232 13.30 -5.74 6.52
CA PHE A 232 12.92 -7.01 5.87
C PHE A 232 12.80 -6.80 4.36
N GLU A 233 13.10 -7.86 3.60
CA GLU A 233 13.04 -7.90 2.13
C GLU A 233 12.15 -9.04 1.63
#